data_39cd3a29cdd9e3e691b135c35396eb3c
#
_entry.id   39cd3a29cdd9e3e691b135c35396eb3c
#
_cell.length_a   1.000
_cell.length_b   1.000
_cell.length_c   1.000
_cell.angle_alpha   90.00
_cell.angle_beta   90.00
_cell.angle_gamma   90.00
#
_symmetry.space_group_name_H-M   'P 1'
#
loop_
_entity.id
_entity.type
_entity.pdbx_description
1 polymer ?
#
loop_
_entity_poly.entity_id
_entity_poly.type
_entity_poly.pdbx_seq_one_letter_code
_entity_poly.pdbx_strand_id
1 'polypeptide(L)'
;AGWFEDFSKIFYDTPNYRYGSKNNGESHASLERLVTKEGIHYVYFASMQDLRGSSLVGGNFDKNHQVFATTWDLIIVDEAHEGTKTELGEAVMKELTKEQTKILRLSGTPFNLFDDYKEDEIYTWDYVMEQRAKAEWDLTHFGDPNPYAGLPRLNIYTYDLNKLLDGYGDSELAFNFREFFRVNEDGEFFHKTDVEAFLNLICKKDEDSNYPYSTKEYRDNFRHSLWIVPGVKSAKALSTMLQSHAVFSQFQVVNVAGEGDEDQERDDALELVNKAIGNKPEDTYTITLSCG
;
A
#
# COMPACT_ATOMS: atom_id res chain seq x y z
N ALA A 1 9.26 -4.34 -6.28
CA ALA A 1 9.62 -3.75 -7.59
C ALA A 1 10.26 -2.38 -7.43
N GLY A 2 9.73 -1.47 -6.59
CA GLY A 2 10.23 -0.11 -6.41
C GLY A 2 11.71 -0.01 -6.02
N TRP A 3 12.17 -0.81 -5.09
CA TRP A 3 13.56 -0.81 -4.63
C TRP A 3 14.60 -1.01 -5.76
N PHE A 4 14.34 -1.88 -6.74
CA PHE A 4 15.25 -2.08 -7.88
C PHE A 4 15.33 -0.83 -8.75
N GLU A 5 14.23 -0.16 -8.99
CA GLU A 5 14.17 1.06 -9.77
C GLU A 5 14.91 2.20 -9.06
N ASP A 6 14.70 2.35 -7.76
CA ASP A 6 15.36 3.38 -6.96
C ASP A 6 16.88 3.13 -6.88
N PHE A 7 17.29 1.90 -6.67
CA PHE A 7 18.73 1.53 -6.73
C PHE A 7 19.35 1.82 -8.08
N SER A 8 18.65 1.52 -9.18
CA SER A 8 19.17 1.79 -10.53
C SER A 8 19.35 3.29 -10.77
N LYS A 9 18.51 4.14 -10.19
CA LYS A 9 18.64 5.61 -10.27
C LYS A 9 19.79 6.13 -9.40
N ILE A 10 19.88 5.66 -8.16
CA ILE A 10 20.87 6.13 -7.17
C ILE A 10 22.29 5.71 -7.57
N PHE A 11 22.47 4.47 -8.06
CA PHE A 11 23.79 3.91 -8.38
C PHE A 11 24.10 3.89 -9.86
N TYR A 12 23.39 4.65 -10.69
CA TYR A 12 23.59 4.72 -12.13
C TYR A 12 25.06 5.01 -12.52
N ASP A 13 25.69 5.96 -11.82
CA ASP A 13 27.09 6.36 -12.06
C ASP A 13 28.09 5.66 -11.13
N THR A 14 27.69 4.61 -10.42
CA THR A 14 28.52 3.93 -9.42
C THR A 14 28.80 2.48 -9.83
N PRO A 15 29.78 2.24 -10.72
CA PRO A 15 29.99 0.94 -11.36
C PRO A 15 30.41 -0.18 -10.40
N ASN A 16 30.88 0.16 -9.19
CA ASN A 16 31.32 -0.81 -8.15
C ASN A 16 30.17 -1.34 -7.29
N TYR A 17 28.93 -0.91 -7.52
CA TYR A 17 27.77 -1.49 -6.86
C TYR A 17 27.01 -2.43 -7.79
N ARG A 18 26.57 -3.55 -7.25
CA ARG A 18 25.68 -4.50 -7.91
C ARG A 18 24.50 -4.80 -7.00
N TYR A 19 23.43 -5.27 -7.55
CA TYR A 19 22.24 -5.64 -6.78
C TYR A 19 21.54 -6.84 -7.39
N GLY A 20 20.83 -7.58 -6.57
CA GLY A 20 20.10 -8.75 -7.00
C GLY A 20 19.13 -9.26 -5.95
N SER A 21 18.37 -10.25 -6.35
CA SER A 21 17.45 -11.00 -5.50
C SER A 21 17.37 -12.45 -6.02
N LYS A 22 16.55 -13.26 -5.37
CA LYS A 22 16.29 -14.63 -5.82
C LYS A 22 15.77 -14.71 -7.26
N ASN A 23 14.90 -13.76 -7.64
CA ASN A 23 14.15 -13.81 -8.89
C ASN A 23 14.57 -12.73 -9.92
N ASN A 24 15.27 -11.70 -9.49
CA ASN A 24 15.62 -10.55 -10.32
C ASN A 24 17.07 -10.12 -10.10
N GLY A 25 17.75 -9.73 -11.18
CA GLY A 25 19.14 -9.28 -11.13
C GLY A 25 20.11 -10.41 -10.89
N GLU A 26 21.20 -10.12 -10.18
CA GLU A 26 22.25 -11.07 -9.86
C GLU A 26 21.87 -12.02 -8.72
N SER A 27 22.20 -13.29 -8.84
CA SER A 27 22.04 -14.23 -7.72
C SER A 27 23.02 -13.92 -6.58
N HIS A 28 22.70 -14.30 -5.36
CA HIS A 28 23.59 -14.10 -4.19
C HIS A 28 24.97 -14.70 -4.44
N ALA A 29 25.07 -15.92 -4.96
CA ALA A 29 26.33 -16.59 -5.28
C ALA A 29 27.12 -15.88 -6.40
N SER A 30 26.45 -15.22 -7.34
CA SER A 30 27.10 -14.39 -8.36
C SER A 30 27.69 -13.14 -7.74
N LEU A 31 26.93 -12.45 -6.89
CA LEU A 31 27.37 -11.25 -6.18
C LEU A 31 28.58 -11.51 -5.28
N GLU A 32 28.58 -12.58 -4.49
CA GLU A 32 29.74 -12.95 -3.66
C GLU A 32 31.01 -13.19 -4.49
N ARG A 33 30.90 -13.83 -5.63
CA ARG A 33 32.03 -14.03 -6.53
C ARG A 33 32.59 -12.72 -7.09
N LEU A 34 31.72 -11.78 -7.39
CA LEU A 34 32.12 -10.45 -7.87
C LEU A 34 32.81 -9.64 -6.79
N VAL A 35 32.34 -9.67 -5.55
CA VAL A 35 33.04 -9.06 -4.39
C VAL A 35 34.46 -9.58 -4.29
N THR A 36 34.64 -10.90 -4.32
CA THR A 36 35.93 -11.54 -4.12
C THR A 36 36.91 -11.24 -5.29
N LYS A 37 36.40 -11.18 -6.54
CA LYS A 37 37.23 -11.02 -7.72
C LYS A 37 37.53 -9.57 -8.11
N GLU A 38 36.53 -8.70 -7.91
CA GLU A 38 36.53 -7.34 -8.47
C GLU A 38 36.45 -6.26 -7.38
N GLY A 39 36.34 -6.64 -6.10
CA GLY A 39 36.23 -5.69 -4.98
C GLY A 39 34.98 -4.82 -5.03
N ILE A 40 33.89 -5.34 -5.59
CA ILE A 40 32.62 -4.60 -5.69
C ILE A 40 31.85 -4.66 -4.36
N HIS A 41 30.95 -3.72 -4.19
CA HIS A 41 29.89 -3.76 -3.18
C HIS A 41 28.60 -4.32 -3.77
N TYR A 42 27.76 -4.92 -2.95
CA TYR A 42 26.46 -5.38 -3.43
C TYR A 42 25.33 -5.21 -2.44
N VAL A 43 24.12 -5.13 -2.96
CA VAL A 43 22.87 -5.15 -2.22
C VAL A 43 22.07 -6.36 -2.64
N TYR A 44 21.59 -7.12 -1.67
CA TYR A 44 20.76 -8.28 -1.93
C TYR A 44 19.37 -8.09 -1.31
N PHE A 45 18.35 -8.21 -2.14
CA PHE A 45 16.96 -8.11 -1.72
C PHE A 45 16.39 -9.49 -1.39
N ALA A 46 15.85 -9.63 -0.20
CA ALA A 46 15.14 -10.83 0.23
C ALA A 46 13.81 -10.46 0.90
N SER A 47 12.76 -11.21 0.61
CA SER A 47 11.52 -11.04 1.37
C SER A 47 11.61 -11.74 2.71
N MET A 48 11.04 -11.13 3.75
CA MET A 48 10.95 -11.72 5.08
C MET A 48 10.23 -13.08 5.02
N GLN A 49 9.22 -13.19 4.16
CA GLN A 49 8.46 -14.43 3.97
C GLN A 49 9.33 -15.56 3.37
N ASP A 50 10.20 -15.26 2.40
CA ASP A 50 11.13 -16.25 1.85
C ASP A 50 12.17 -16.68 2.88
N LEU A 51 12.72 -15.75 3.67
CA LEU A 51 13.69 -16.04 4.73
C LEU A 51 13.10 -16.91 5.85
N ARG A 52 11.88 -16.62 6.31
CA ARG A 52 11.15 -17.42 7.31
C ARG A 52 10.94 -18.86 6.90
N GLY A 53 10.86 -19.15 5.59
CA GLY A 53 10.73 -20.48 5.08
C GLY A 53 11.97 -21.35 5.25
N SER A 54 13.13 -20.80 5.63
CA SER A 54 14.37 -21.55 5.81
C SER A 54 14.37 -22.42 7.09
N SER A 55 14.90 -23.63 6.96
CA SER A 55 15.09 -24.55 8.09
C SER A 55 16.02 -24.00 9.18
N LEU A 56 16.92 -23.08 8.83
CA LEU A 56 17.83 -22.41 9.78
C LEU A 56 17.11 -21.58 10.83
N VAL A 57 15.92 -21.13 10.52
CA VAL A 57 15.11 -20.27 11.40
C VAL A 57 13.77 -20.92 11.81
N GLY A 58 13.66 -22.23 11.64
CA GLY A 58 12.47 -23.01 12.01
C GLY A 58 11.45 -23.18 10.87
N GLY A 59 11.75 -22.78 9.65
CA GLY A 59 10.94 -23.07 8.46
C GLY A 59 11.13 -24.51 7.93
N ASN A 60 10.44 -24.84 6.85
CA ASN A 60 10.37 -26.21 6.33
C ASN A 60 11.32 -26.47 5.14
N PHE A 61 12.06 -25.48 4.67
CA PHE A 61 12.81 -25.60 3.42
C PHE A 61 14.32 -25.44 3.65
N ASP A 62 15.09 -26.28 2.98
CA ASP A 62 16.56 -26.18 2.93
C ASP A 62 16.99 -25.10 1.91
N LYS A 63 16.97 -23.82 2.34
CA LYS A 63 17.23 -22.67 1.47
C LYS A 63 17.86 -21.50 2.23
N ASN A 64 18.39 -20.53 1.47
CA ASN A 64 18.93 -19.27 1.97
C ASN A 64 20.18 -19.41 2.87
N HIS A 65 20.84 -20.56 2.92
CA HIS A 65 22.03 -20.80 3.76
C HIS A 65 23.12 -19.76 3.55
N GLN A 66 23.43 -19.43 2.29
CA GLN A 66 24.47 -18.44 1.97
C GLN A 66 24.09 -17.05 2.45
N VAL A 67 22.81 -16.67 2.33
CA VAL A 67 22.32 -15.37 2.80
C VAL A 67 22.49 -15.22 4.30
N PHE A 68 22.17 -16.28 5.06
CA PHE A 68 22.37 -16.31 6.51
C PHE A 68 23.85 -16.42 6.94
N ALA A 69 24.67 -17.08 6.15
CA ALA A 69 26.12 -17.21 6.40
C ALA A 69 26.89 -15.91 6.14
N THR A 70 26.36 -15.04 5.28
CA THR A 70 26.98 -13.77 4.94
C THR A 70 27.00 -12.83 6.14
N THR A 71 28.13 -12.15 6.35
CA THR A 71 28.23 -11.06 7.30
C THR A 71 27.84 -9.76 6.60
N TRP A 72 26.66 -9.27 6.92
CA TRP A 72 26.12 -8.03 6.37
C TRP A 72 26.62 -6.82 7.15
N ASP A 73 27.09 -5.78 6.45
CA ASP A 73 27.47 -4.50 7.08
C ASP A 73 26.22 -3.72 7.51
N LEU A 74 25.17 -3.76 6.68
CA LEU A 74 23.91 -3.08 6.90
C LEU A 74 22.74 -3.98 6.49
N ILE A 75 21.75 -4.08 7.36
CA ILE A 75 20.44 -4.68 7.06
C ILE A 75 19.41 -3.56 7.08
N ILE A 76 18.70 -3.36 5.97
CA ILE A 76 17.57 -2.45 5.86
C ILE A 76 16.29 -3.29 5.91
N VAL A 77 15.42 -3.02 6.88
CA VAL A 77 14.13 -3.69 7.03
C VAL A 77 13.04 -2.69 6.66
N ASP A 78 12.43 -2.90 5.50
CA ASP A 78 11.29 -2.11 5.06
C ASP A 78 10.00 -2.64 5.70
N GLU A 79 9.02 -1.76 5.91
CA GLU A 79 7.77 -2.05 6.64
C GLU A 79 8.01 -2.82 7.96
N ALA A 80 8.97 -2.36 8.73
CA ALA A 80 9.47 -3.06 9.91
C ALA A 80 8.42 -3.29 11.00
N HIS A 81 7.29 -2.56 10.96
CA HIS A 81 6.13 -2.79 11.83
C HIS A 81 5.38 -4.09 11.49
N GLU A 82 5.56 -4.63 10.27
CA GLU A 82 4.95 -5.87 9.82
C GLU A 82 5.88 -7.08 10.02
N GLY A 83 5.45 -8.00 10.87
CA GLY A 83 6.05 -9.32 10.92
C GLY A 83 7.45 -9.46 11.51
N THR A 84 8.20 -8.41 11.85
CA THR A 84 9.49 -8.54 12.52
C THR A 84 9.35 -8.98 13.98
N LYS A 85 8.26 -8.67 14.63
CA LYS A 85 7.94 -9.08 16.02
C LYS A 85 7.24 -10.45 16.10
N THR A 86 7.13 -11.20 15.01
CA THR A 86 6.71 -12.60 15.08
C THR A 86 7.88 -13.49 15.44
N GLU A 87 7.62 -14.63 16.08
CA GLU A 87 8.66 -15.59 16.51
C GLU A 87 9.63 -15.96 15.37
N LEU A 88 9.10 -16.26 14.17
CA LEU A 88 9.94 -16.54 13.00
C LEU A 88 10.66 -15.28 12.46
N GLY A 89 10.05 -14.11 12.56
CA GLY A 89 10.70 -12.85 12.18
C GLY A 89 11.88 -12.51 13.07
N GLU A 90 11.73 -12.69 14.36
CA GLU A 90 12.81 -12.50 15.34
C GLU A 90 13.94 -13.52 15.10
N ALA A 91 13.61 -14.79 14.81
CA ALA A 91 14.59 -15.82 14.47
C ALA A 91 15.40 -15.44 13.21
N VAL A 92 14.75 -14.93 12.17
CA VAL A 92 15.41 -14.42 10.95
C VAL A 92 16.36 -13.28 11.28
N MET A 93 15.90 -12.27 12.02
CA MET A 93 16.74 -11.12 12.37
C MET A 93 17.93 -11.52 13.24
N LYS A 94 17.71 -12.42 14.21
CA LYS A 94 18.78 -12.97 15.06
C LYS A 94 19.85 -13.69 14.26
N GLU A 95 19.46 -14.50 13.27
CA GLU A 95 20.41 -15.26 12.45
C GLU A 95 21.18 -14.37 11.47
N LEU A 96 20.55 -13.33 10.90
CA LEU A 96 21.18 -12.39 9.98
C LEU A 96 22.11 -11.40 10.67
N THR A 97 21.83 -11.02 11.92
CA THR A 97 22.56 -9.99 12.65
C THR A 97 23.84 -10.58 13.27
N LYS A 98 24.99 -10.04 12.89
CA LYS A 98 26.29 -10.34 13.48
C LYS A 98 26.77 -9.12 14.28
N GLU A 99 27.88 -9.28 15.03
CA GLU A 99 28.39 -8.24 15.97
C GLU A 99 28.58 -6.87 15.31
N GLN A 100 29.07 -6.81 14.07
CA GLN A 100 29.31 -5.56 13.34
C GLN A 100 28.13 -5.09 12.48
N THR A 101 27.07 -5.89 12.35
CA THR A 101 25.93 -5.57 11.49
C THR A 101 25.14 -4.39 12.05
N LYS A 102 24.93 -3.37 11.23
CA LYS A 102 24.02 -2.26 11.53
C LYS A 102 22.63 -2.57 11.00
N ILE A 103 21.61 -2.10 11.70
CA ILE A 103 20.22 -2.30 11.31
C ILE A 103 19.55 -0.94 11.14
N LEU A 104 18.93 -0.73 9.98
CA LEU A 104 18.04 0.39 9.70
C LEU A 104 16.62 -0.14 9.51
N ARG A 105 15.68 0.30 10.32
CA ARG A 105 14.27 -0.03 10.20
C ARG A 105 13.50 1.14 9.60
N LEU A 106 12.75 0.88 8.55
CA LEU A 106 11.89 1.85 7.89
C LEU A 106 10.42 1.46 8.14
N SER A 107 9.58 2.43 8.40
CA SER A 107 8.16 2.19 8.61
C SER A 107 7.36 3.47 8.40
N GLY A 108 6.25 3.37 7.67
CA GLY A 108 5.25 4.44 7.55
C GLY A 108 4.35 4.56 8.80
N THR A 109 4.26 3.48 9.60
CA THR A 109 3.42 3.41 10.82
C THR A 109 4.18 2.80 11.99
N PRO A 110 5.21 3.46 12.53
CA PRO A 110 6.17 2.89 13.45
C PRO A 110 5.71 2.79 14.91
N PHE A 111 4.42 2.97 15.20
CA PHE A 111 3.87 3.10 16.55
C PHE A 111 4.23 1.95 17.50
N ASN A 112 4.37 0.72 16.99
CA ASN A 112 4.77 -0.45 17.75
C ASN A 112 6.30 -0.63 17.88
N LEU A 113 7.09 0.26 17.26
CA LEU A 113 8.56 0.18 17.25
C LEU A 113 9.22 1.24 18.12
N PHE A 114 8.54 2.33 18.47
CA PHE A 114 9.14 3.46 19.20
C PHE A 114 9.75 3.07 20.54
N ASP A 115 9.12 2.14 21.27
CA ASP A 115 9.61 1.70 22.58
C ASP A 115 10.92 0.90 22.50
N ASP A 116 11.31 0.45 21.31
CA ASP A 116 12.54 -0.34 21.10
C ASP A 116 13.79 0.55 20.92
N TYR A 117 13.64 1.88 20.81
CA TYR A 117 14.69 2.82 20.45
C TYR A 117 14.74 4.03 21.37
N LYS A 118 15.93 4.63 21.48
CA LYS A 118 16.08 5.94 22.10
C LYS A 118 15.74 7.04 21.10
N GLU A 119 15.41 8.21 21.63
CA GLU A 119 15.00 9.36 20.79
C GLU A 119 16.09 9.78 19.78
N ASP A 120 17.36 9.67 20.13
CA ASP A 120 18.50 9.99 19.28
C ASP A 120 18.81 8.90 18.21
N GLU A 121 18.15 7.75 18.30
CA GLU A 121 18.21 6.67 17.31
C GLU A 121 17.04 6.72 16.30
N ILE A 122 16.09 7.66 16.47
CA ILE A 122 14.89 7.79 15.66
C ILE A 122 14.98 9.03 14.79
N TYR A 123 14.76 8.85 13.48
CA TYR A 123 14.53 9.93 12.53
C TYR A 123 13.10 9.88 12.02
N THR A 124 12.39 10.99 12.12
CA THR A 124 11.00 11.11 11.68
C THR A 124 10.89 12.09 10.52
N TRP A 125 10.15 11.70 9.49
CA TRP A 125 9.71 12.59 8.42
C TRP A 125 8.23 12.32 8.18
N ASP A 126 7.37 13.18 8.73
CA ASP A 126 5.92 13.04 8.66
C ASP A 126 5.28 13.98 7.64
N TYR A 127 3.99 13.76 7.41
CA TYR A 127 3.19 14.58 6.49
C TYR A 127 3.21 16.08 6.84
N VAL A 128 3.23 16.44 8.12
CA VAL A 128 3.24 17.84 8.55
C VAL A 128 4.58 18.48 8.19
N MET A 129 5.68 17.77 8.41
CA MET A 129 7.03 18.21 8.02
C MET A 129 7.15 18.35 6.51
N GLU A 130 6.61 17.41 5.76
CA GLU A 130 6.58 17.44 4.29
C GLU A 130 5.81 18.68 3.77
N GLN A 131 4.59 18.90 4.28
CA GLN A 131 3.77 20.04 3.86
C GLN A 131 4.41 21.38 4.28
N ARG A 132 5.11 21.42 5.41
CA ARG A 132 5.89 22.60 5.82
C ARG A 132 7.06 22.82 4.86
N ALA A 133 7.84 21.79 4.57
CA ALA A 133 8.94 21.87 3.61
C ALA A 133 8.46 22.35 2.24
N LYS A 134 7.30 21.83 1.77
CA LYS A 134 6.65 22.28 0.53
C LYS A 134 6.33 23.77 0.54
N ALA A 135 5.80 24.28 1.65
CA ALA A 135 5.39 25.68 1.77
C ALA A 135 6.59 26.64 1.92
N GLU A 136 7.66 26.19 2.58
CA GLU A 136 8.82 27.02 2.91
C GLU A 136 9.96 26.92 1.88
N TRP A 137 9.89 25.96 0.92
CA TRP A 137 10.99 25.72 -0.04
C TRP A 137 11.40 26.97 -0.80
N ASP A 138 10.45 27.65 -1.39
CA ASP A 138 10.69 28.82 -2.24
C ASP A 138 11.28 30.02 -1.45
N LEU A 139 11.11 30.01 -0.12
CA LEU A 139 11.68 31.04 0.78
C LEU A 139 13.15 30.74 1.15
N THR A 140 13.53 29.48 1.16
CA THR A 140 14.85 29.03 1.61
C THR A 140 15.78 28.58 0.48
N HIS A 141 15.21 28.25 -0.70
CA HIS A 141 15.92 27.72 -1.87
C HIS A 141 15.59 28.57 -3.11
N PHE A 142 15.95 29.83 -3.06
CA PHE A 142 15.60 30.81 -4.07
C PHE A 142 16.15 30.42 -5.46
N GLY A 143 15.25 30.17 -6.41
CA GLY A 143 15.59 29.79 -7.79
C GLY A 143 15.72 28.29 -8.04
N ASP A 144 15.69 27.43 -7.02
CA ASP A 144 15.70 26.00 -7.18
C ASP A 144 14.27 25.44 -7.34
N PRO A 145 14.05 24.45 -8.22
CA PRO A 145 12.75 23.78 -8.32
C PRO A 145 12.33 23.15 -7.00
N ASN A 146 11.10 23.39 -6.59
CA ASN A 146 10.56 22.79 -5.36
C ASN A 146 10.31 21.28 -5.55
N PRO A 147 11.08 20.38 -4.91
CA PRO A 147 10.94 18.94 -5.09
C PRO A 147 9.62 18.41 -4.50
N TYR A 148 8.99 19.17 -3.61
CA TYR A 148 7.72 18.82 -2.98
C TYR A 148 6.50 19.35 -3.72
N ALA A 149 6.67 20.15 -4.79
CA ALA A 149 5.56 20.83 -5.48
C ALA A 149 4.48 19.86 -5.95
N GLY A 150 4.89 18.68 -6.46
CA GLY A 150 3.99 17.64 -6.96
C GLY A 150 3.31 16.76 -5.90
N LEU A 151 3.68 16.90 -4.62
CA LEU A 151 3.09 16.09 -3.56
C LEU A 151 1.66 16.53 -3.25
N PRO A 152 0.70 15.58 -3.15
CA PRO A 152 -0.69 15.90 -2.93
C PRO A 152 -0.96 16.37 -1.49
N ARG A 153 -2.01 17.15 -1.31
CA ARG A 153 -2.53 17.46 0.01
C ARG A 153 -3.51 16.37 0.44
N LEU A 154 -3.33 15.85 1.66
CA LEU A 154 -4.29 14.95 2.29
C LEU A 154 -5.44 15.76 2.90
N ASN A 155 -6.66 15.42 2.53
CA ASN A 155 -7.88 15.92 3.18
C ASN A 155 -8.64 14.70 3.71
N ILE A 156 -9.02 14.73 4.98
CA ILE A 156 -9.79 13.67 5.63
C ILE A 156 -11.20 14.19 5.87
N TYR A 157 -12.19 13.48 5.35
CA TYR A 157 -13.60 13.77 5.53
C TYR A 157 -14.26 12.63 6.29
N THR A 158 -15.10 12.96 7.24
CA THR A 158 -15.93 11.99 7.98
C THR A 158 -17.38 12.33 7.78
N TYR A 159 -18.22 11.32 7.67
CA TYR A 159 -19.66 11.46 7.47
C TYR A 159 -20.41 10.74 8.59
N ASP A 160 -21.43 11.38 9.17
CA ASP A 160 -22.31 10.74 10.13
C ASP A 160 -23.33 9.88 9.36
N LEU A 161 -23.17 8.58 9.45
CA LEU A 161 -24.05 7.60 8.84
C LEU A 161 -25.07 7.01 9.83
N ASN A 162 -25.09 7.46 11.08
CA ASN A 162 -25.91 6.86 12.14
C ASN A 162 -27.40 6.82 11.78
N LYS A 163 -27.91 7.86 11.12
CA LYS A 163 -29.32 7.92 10.70
C LYS A 163 -29.71 6.92 9.61
N LEU A 164 -28.72 6.46 8.83
CA LEU A 164 -28.94 5.48 7.75
C LEU A 164 -28.72 4.05 8.24
N LEU A 165 -27.88 3.91 9.25
CA LEU A 165 -27.38 2.63 9.73
C LEU A 165 -28.10 2.16 11.00
N ASP A 166 -29.18 2.83 11.40
CA ASP A 166 -30.05 2.39 12.46
C ASP A 166 -30.57 0.96 12.15
N GLY A 167 -30.16 0.00 12.97
CA GLY A 167 -30.45 -1.43 12.79
C GLY A 167 -29.26 -2.32 12.40
N TYR A 168 -28.11 -1.75 12.02
CA TYR A 168 -26.88 -2.49 11.71
C TYR A 168 -25.81 -2.40 12.80
N GLY A 169 -26.07 -1.72 13.89
CA GLY A 169 -25.22 -1.64 15.07
C GLY A 169 -26.03 -1.94 16.32
N ASP A 170 -25.52 -2.79 17.17
CA ASP A 170 -25.92 -2.78 18.58
C ASP A 170 -25.38 -1.46 19.15
N SER A 171 -26.11 -0.81 20.04
CA SER A 171 -25.76 0.52 20.60
C SER A 171 -24.39 0.57 21.31
N GLU A 172 -23.71 -0.54 21.45
CA GLU A 172 -22.37 -0.70 22.02
C GLU A 172 -21.33 -1.32 21.06
N LEU A 173 -21.70 -1.70 19.81
CA LEU A 173 -20.83 -2.36 18.85
C LEU A 173 -20.66 -1.51 17.59
N ALA A 174 -19.45 -1.54 17.04
CA ALA A 174 -19.13 -0.91 15.78
C ALA A 174 -20.01 -1.46 14.64
N PHE A 175 -20.32 -0.63 13.66
CA PHE A 175 -21.05 -0.99 12.46
C PHE A 175 -20.45 -2.24 11.77
N ASN A 176 -21.28 -3.24 11.51
CA ASN A 176 -20.84 -4.48 10.87
C ASN A 176 -20.86 -4.35 9.34
N PHE A 177 -19.74 -3.91 8.80
CA PHE A 177 -19.54 -3.71 7.38
C PHE A 177 -19.74 -4.98 6.53
N ARG A 178 -19.35 -6.15 7.07
CA ARG A 178 -19.50 -7.43 6.37
C ARG A 178 -20.96 -7.85 6.26
N GLU A 179 -21.75 -7.60 7.31
CA GLU A 179 -23.17 -7.91 7.29
C GLU A 179 -23.93 -6.98 6.34
N PHE A 180 -23.65 -5.69 6.38
CA PHE A 180 -24.28 -4.71 5.50
C PHE A 180 -24.07 -5.03 4.00
N PHE A 181 -22.87 -5.41 3.60
CA PHE A 181 -22.54 -5.79 2.24
C PHE A 181 -22.57 -7.30 1.99
N ARG A 182 -23.31 -8.06 2.81
CA ARG A 182 -23.44 -9.50 2.64
C ARG A 182 -24.19 -9.82 1.35
N VAL A 183 -23.67 -10.80 0.60
CA VAL A 183 -24.20 -11.26 -0.69
C VAL A 183 -24.74 -12.68 -0.54
N ASN A 184 -25.89 -12.96 -1.15
CA ASN A 184 -26.51 -14.27 -1.23
C ASN A 184 -25.87 -15.17 -2.30
N GLU A 185 -26.36 -16.39 -2.47
CA GLU A 185 -25.87 -17.37 -3.46
C GLU A 185 -26.10 -16.91 -4.90
N ASP A 186 -27.13 -16.08 -5.14
CA ASP A 186 -27.48 -15.54 -6.46
C ASP A 186 -26.58 -14.34 -6.84
N GLY A 187 -25.71 -13.88 -5.95
CA GLY A 187 -24.83 -12.73 -6.17
C GLY A 187 -25.48 -11.37 -5.92
N GLU A 188 -26.62 -11.34 -5.24
CA GLU A 188 -27.32 -10.11 -4.84
C GLU A 188 -27.09 -9.79 -3.36
N PHE A 189 -27.14 -8.50 -3.00
CA PHE A 189 -27.07 -8.09 -1.60
C PHE A 189 -28.32 -8.55 -0.83
N PHE A 190 -28.12 -9.12 0.35
CA PHE A 190 -29.22 -9.40 1.30
C PHE A 190 -29.95 -8.12 1.68
N HIS A 191 -29.19 -7.05 1.88
CA HIS A 191 -29.68 -5.73 2.29
C HIS A 191 -29.68 -4.75 1.09
N LYS A 192 -30.15 -5.20 -0.07
CA LYS A 192 -30.13 -4.43 -1.32
C LYS A 192 -30.72 -3.04 -1.17
N THR A 193 -31.88 -2.92 -0.53
CA THR A 193 -32.56 -1.63 -0.32
C THR A 193 -31.71 -0.67 0.51
N ASP A 194 -31.00 -1.17 1.51
CA ASP A 194 -30.18 -0.34 2.39
C ASP A 194 -28.89 0.08 1.70
N VAL A 195 -28.27 -0.80 0.90
CA VAL A 195 -27.13 -0.46 0.05
C VAL A 195 -27.52 0.58 -1.00
N GLU A 196 -28.69 0.45 -1.64
CA GLU A 196 -29.23 1.47 -2.55
C GLU A 196 -29.49 2.80 -1.82
N ALA A 197 -30.05 2.77 -0.62
CA ALA A 197 -30.28 3.96 0.21
C ALA A 197 -28.96 4.65 0.57
N PHE A 198 -27.94 3.87 0.92
CA PHE A 198 -26.60 4.37 1.19
C PHE A 198 -25.99 5.07 -0.07
N LEU A 199 -26.05 4.43 -1.23
CA LEU A 199 -25.56 5.03 -2.48
C LEU A 199 -26.31 6.32 -2.83
N ASN A 200 -27.63 6.34 -2.66
CA ASN A 200 -28.43 7.55 -2.84
C ASN A 200 -28.06 8.65 -1.84
N LEU A 201 -27.78 8.29 -0.58
CA LEU A 201 -27.39 9.25 0.45
C LEU A 201 -26.08 9.97 0.11
N ILE A 202 -25.05 9.24 -0.29
CA ILE A 202 -23.74 9.82 -0.62
C ILE A 202 -23.77 10.67 -1.90
N CYS A 203 -24.87 10.59 -2.66
CA CYS A 203 -25.17 11.44 -3.82
C CYS A 203 -26.18 12.54 -3.51
N LYS A 204 -26.77 12.55 -2.31
CA LYS A 204 -27.84 13.49 -1.97
C LYS A 204 -27.33 14.91 -1.94
N LYS A 205 -28.02 15.80 -2.64
CA LYS A 205 -27.82 17.25 -2.58
C LYS A 205 -28.95 17.88 -1.77
N ASP A 206 -28.61 18.45 -0.63
CA ASP A 206 -29.46 19.37 0.10
C ASP A 206 -28.63 20.57 0.59
N GLU A 207 -29.27 21.55 1.24
CA GLU A 207 -28.60 22.80 1.64
C GLU A 207 -27.48 22.58 2.65
N ASP A 208 -27.51 21.47 3.40
CA ASP A 208 -26.59 21.13 4.49
C ASP A 208 -25.67 19.95 4.16
N SER A 209 -25.78 19.32 2.97
CA SER A 209 -25.02 18.12 2.66
C SER A 209 -23.72 18.42 1.93
N ASN A 210 -22.62 17.84 2.45
CA ASN A 210 -21.32 17.83 1.84
C ASN A 210 -20.91 16.40 1.39
N TYR A 211 -21.87 15.58 0.99
CA TYR A 211 -21.60 14.22 0.58
C TYR A 211 -20.73 14.16 -0.69
N PRO A 212 -19.81 13.16 -0.79
CA PRO A 212 -18.73 13.16 -1.77
C PRO A 212 -19.19 13.17 -3.23
N TYR A 213 -20.40 12.70 -3.50
CA TYR A 213 -20.92 12.62 -4.87
C TYR A 213 -22.16 13.50 -5.10
N SER A 214 -22.47 14.42 -4.18
CA SER A 214 -23.68 15.24 -4.19
C SER A 214 -23.73 16.29 -5.30
N THR A 215 -22.60 16.92 -5.61
CA THR A 215 -22.50 17.95 -6.66
C THR A 215 -21.41 17.60 -7.68
N LYS A 216 -21.43 18.29 -8.81
CA LYS A 216 -20.35 18.14 -9.80
C LYS A 216 -19.00 18.50 -9.23
N GLU A 217 -18.92 19.57 -8.46
CA GLU A 217 -17.69 20.03 -7.81
C GLU A 217 -17.11 18.96 -6.86
N TYR A 218 -17.95 18.36 -6.00
CA TYR A 218 -17.51 17.25 -5.14
C TYR A 218 -17.10 16.03 -5.96
N ARG A 219 -17.84 15.67 -7.00
CA ARG A 219 -17.46 14.57 -7.90
C ARG A 219 -16.12 14.84 -8.59
N ASP A 220 -15.83 16.09 -8.95
CA ASP A 220 -14.54 16.47 -9.54
C ASP A 220 -13.38 16.26 -8.55
N ASN A 221 -13.61 16.47 -7.24
CA ASN A 221 -12.64 16.15 -6.19
C ASN A 221 -12.45 14.65 -5.96
N PHE A 222 -13.49 13.84 -6.21
CA PHE A 222 -13.48 12.38 -6.09
C PHE A 222 -13.49 11.68 -7.45
N ARG A 223 -12.89 12.30 -8.45
CA ARG A 223 -12.87 11.84 -9.84
C ARG A 223 -12.33 10.43 -10.00
N HIS A 224 -11.27 10.10 -9.27
CA HIS A 224 -10.69 8.77 -9.19
C HIS A 224 -10.70 8.32 -7.74
N SER A 225 -11.47 7.28 -7.44
CA SER A 225 -11.63 6.80 -6.07
C SER A 225 -11.39 5.29 -5.97
N LEU A 226 -10.81 4.89 -4.85
CA LEU A 226 -10.65 3.49 -4.45
C LEU A 226 -11.64 3.19 -3.33
N TRP A 227 -12.51 2.20 -3.55
CA TRP A 227 -13.47 1.73 -2.56
C TRP A 227 -13.05 0.36 -2.05
N ILE A 228 -12.81 0.26 -0.77
CA ILE A 228 -12.50 -1.00 -0.11
C ILE A 228 -13.79 -1.62 0.41
N VAL A 229 -14.08 -2.83 -0.03
CA VAL A 229 -15.29 -3.58 0.33
C VAL A 229 -14.93 -4.90 1.04
N PRO A 230 -15.87 -5.53 1.77
CA PRO A 230 -15.53 -6.66 2.66
C PRO A 230 -15.13 -7.96 1.96
N GLY A 231 -15.28 -8.07 0.65
CA GLY A 231 -14.89 -9.28 -0.07
C GLY A 231 -15.23 -9.25 -1.56
N VAL A 232 -14.71 -10.24 -2.28
CA VAL A 232 -14.82 -10.38 -3.75
C VAL A 232 -16.28 -10.39 -4.24
N LYS A 233 -17.16 -11.15 -3.58
CA LYS A 233 -18.60 -11.21 -3.93
C LYS A 233 -19.26 -9.86 -3.75
N SER A 234 -18.93 -9.15 -2.67
CA SER A 234 -19.45 -7.79 -2.42
C SER A 234 -18.99 -6.80 -3.47
N ALA A 235 -17.71 -6.86 -3.88
CA ALA A 235 -17.17 -6.04 -4.96
C ALA A 235 -17.92 -6.25 -6.27
N LYS A 236 -18.17 -7.51 -6.63
CA LYS A 236 -18.91 -7.87 -7.86
C LYS A 236 -20.35 -7.35 -7.84
N ALA A 237 -21.07 -7.57 -6.74
CA ALA A 237 -22.45 -7.10 -6.56
C ALA A 237 -22.52 -5.57 -6.62
N LEU A 238 -21.59 -4.88 -5.93
CA LEU A 238 -21.51 -3.44 -5.92
C LEU A 238 -21.18 -2.86 -7.30
N SER A 239 -20.26 -3.48 -8.05
CA SER A 239 -19.94 -3.08 -9.42
C SER A 239 -21.20 -3.06 -10.30
N THR A 240 -22.01 -4.12 -10.25
CA THR A 240 -23.26 -4.21 -10.99
C THR A 240 -24.25 -3.11 -10.58
N MET A 241 -24.39 -2.84 -9.29
CA MET A 241 -25.29 -1.82 -8.77
C MET A 241 -24.85 -0.41 -9.17
N LEU A 242 -23.56 -0.10 -9.08
CA LEU A 242 -23.01 1.19 -9.48
C LEU A 242 -23.21 1.49 -10.98
N GLN A 243 -23.04 0.50 -11.85
CA GLN A 243 -23.23 0.66 -13.30
C GLN A 243 -24.67 1.03 -13.66
N SER A 244 -25.63 0.64 -12.86
CA SER A 244 -27.08 0.98 -13.06
C SER A 244 -27.55 2.21 -12.29
N HIS A 245 -26.71 2.76 -11.39
CA HIS A 245 -27.08 3.88 -10.54
C HIS A 245 -27.05 5.21 -11.28
N ALA A 246 -28.02 6.10 -11.00
CA ALA A 246 -28.22 7.37 -11.74
C ALA A 246 -26.98 8.28 -11.77
N VAL A 247 -26.20 8.32 -10.69
CA VAL A 247 -24.97 9.12 -10.60
C VAL A 247 -23.74 8.29 -10.98
N PHE A 248 -23.60 7.08 -10.45
CA PHE A 248 -22.39 6.29 -10.61
C PHE A 248 -22.26 5.63 -11.98
N SER A 249 -23.33 5.54 -12.77
CA SER A 249 -23.27 5.12 -14.19
C SER A 249 -22.38 6.03 -15.06
N GLN A 250 -22.04 7.23 -14.57
CA GLN A 250 -21.10 8.15 -15.22
C GLN A 250 -19.62 7.79 -14.94
N PHE A 251 -19.38 6.91 -14.00
CA PHE A 251 -18.04 6.46 -13.62
C PHE A 251 -17.70 5.14 -14.32
N GLN A 252 -16.47 4.98 -14.75
CA GLN A 252 -15.95 3.68 -15.13
C GLN A 252 -15.65 2.89 -13.86
N VAL A 253 -16.41 1.83 -13.60
CA VAL A 253 -16.23 0.96 -12.43
C VAL A 253 -15.27 -0.15 -12.79
N VAL A 254 -14.12 -0.19 -12.12
CA VAL A 254 -13.07 -1.19 -12.28
C VAL A 254 -13.06 -2.09 -11.05
N ASN A 255 -13.39 -3.36 -11.21
CA ASN A 255 -13.32 -4.34 -10.11
C ASN A 255 -12.00 -5.09 -10.19
N VAL A 256 -11.11 -4.85 -9.21
CA VAL A 256 -9.82 -5.51 -9.06
C VAL A 256 -9.79 -6.50 -7.90
N ALA A 257 -10.94 -6.78 -7.28
CA ALA A 257 -11.09 -7.82 -6.27
C ALA A 257 -11.15 -9.18 -6.98
N GLY A 258 -10.03 -9.89 -7.07
CA GLY A 258 -9.89 -11.18 -7.76
C GLY A 258 -9.80 -12.38 -6.82
N GLU A 259 -9.98 -13.58 -7.37
CA GLU A 259 -9.78 -14.89 -6.70
C GLU A 259 -8.50 -15.56 -7.22
N GLY A 260 -7.32 -14.98 -7.17
CA GLY A 260 -6.18 -15.61 -7.80
C GLY A 260 -4.78 -15.35 -7.21
N ASP A 261 -3.75 -15.85 -7.88
CA ASP A 261 -2.35 -15.82 -7.46
C ASP A 261 -1.80 -14.39 -7.39
N GLU A 262 -1.30 -13.97 -6.23
CA GLU A 262 -1.09 -12.58 -5.82
C GLU A 262 -0.20 -11.72 -6.73
N ASP A 263 0.75 -12.30 -7.48
CA ASP A 263 1.72 -11.51 -8.24
C ASP A 263 1.27 -11.21 -9.69
N GLN A 264 0.57 -12.13 -10.33
CA GLN A 264 0.14 -11.96 -11.73
C GLN A 264 -1.11 -11.06 -11.83
N GLU A 265 -1.98 -11.09 -10.82
CA GLU A 265 -3.18 -10.24 -10.76
C GLU A 265 -2.90 -8.78 -10.44
N ARG A 266 -1.78 -8.46 -9.76
CA ARG A 266 -1.42 -7.06 -9.46
C ARG A 266 -1.05 -6.26 -10.70
N ASP A 267 -0.31 -6.84 -11.62
CA ASP A 267 0.10 -6.17 -12.86
C ASP A 267 -1.13 -5.98 -13.76
N ASP A 268 -2.01 -6.99 -13.85
CA ASP A 268 -3.27 -6.90 -14.60
C ASP A 268 -4.23 -5.87 -13.99
N ALA A 269 -4.33 -5.79 -12.65
CA ALA A 269 -5.18 -4.83 -11.96
C ALA A 269 -4.73 -3.39 -12.19
N LEU A 270 -3.42 -3.12 -12.11
CA LEU A 270 -2.87 -1.79 -12.37
C LEU A 270 -3.07 -1.36 -13.83
N GLU A 271 -2.91 -2.28 -14.77
CA GLU A 271 -3.17 -2.03 -16.19
C GLU A 271 -4.64 -1.68 -16.44
N LEU A 272 -5.57 -2.41 -15.82
CA LEU A 272 -7.01 -2.14 -15.92
C LEU A 272 -7.36 -0.75 -15.37
N VAL A 273 -6.83 -0.39 -14.21
CA VAL A 273 -7.04 0.93 -13.60
C VAL A 273 -6.46 2.03 -14.48
N ASN A 274 -5.23 1.89 -14.96
CA ASN A 274 -4.58 2.87 -15.83
C ASN A 274 -5.33 3.04 -17.15
N LYS A 275 -5.84 1.95 -17.72
CA LYS A 275 -6.67 1.99 -18.94
C LYS A 275 -7.99 2.74 -18.71
N ALA A 276 -8.62 2.56 -17.56
CA ALA A 276 -9.85 3.25 -17.21
C ALA A 276 -9.62 4.75 -16.95
N ILE A 277 -8.53 5.11 -16.29
CA ILE A 277 -8.15 6.51 -16.06
C ILE A 277 -7.77 7.18 -17.39
N GLY A 278 -7.03 6.46 -18.26
CA GLY A 278 -6.60 6.94 -19.56
C GLY A 278 -5.49 8.00 -19.50
N ASN A 279 -5.19 8.59 -20.65
CA ASN A 279 -4.10 9.56 -20.79
C ASN A 279 -4.46 10.98 -20.33
N LYS A 280 -5.73 11.22 -20.00
CA LYS A 280 -6.26 12.51 -19.51
C LYS A 280 -7.11 12.28 -18.28
N PRO A 281 -6.49 12.13 -17.11
CA PRO A 281 -7.20 11.87 -15.86
C PRO A 281 -8.27 12.91 -15.52
N GLU A 282 -8.05 14.14 -15.95
CA GLU A 282 -8.97 15.26 -15.76
C GLU A 282 -10.30 15.14 -16.52
N ASP A 283 -10.35 14.29 -17.55
CA ASP A 283 -11.54 14.10 -18.41
C ASP A 283 -12.34 12.84 -18.03
N THR A 284 -11.84 12.02 -17.10
CA THR A 284 -12.46 10.73 -16.75
C THR A 284 -12.88 10.65 -15.29
N TYR A 285 -13.85 9.78 -15.00
CA TYR A 285 -14.29 9.43 -13.66
C TYR A 285 -14.18 7.92 -13.48
N THR A 286 -13.49 7.46 -12.44
CA THR A 286 -13.31 6.04 -12.16
C THR A 286 -13.60 5.70 -10.69
N ILE A 287 -14.17 4.52 -10.48
CA ILE A 287 -14.28 3.89 -9.16
C ILE A 287 -13.60 2.53 -9.25
N THR A 288 -12.49 2.37 -8.52
CA THR A 288 -11.82 1.08 -8.39
C THR A 288 -12.35 0.37 -7.15
N LEU A 289 -12.87 -0.83 -7.32
CA LEU A 289 -13.33 -1.68 -6.23
C LEU A 289 -12.26 -2.70 -5.88
N SER A 290 -11.87 -2.76 -4.61
CA SER A 290 -10.94 -3.75 -4.07
C SER A 290 -11.49 -4.35 -2.78
N CYS A 291 -10.95 -5.49 -2.35
CA CYS A 291 -11.19 -6.06 -1.04
C CYS A 291 -9.87 -6.17 -0.26
N GLY A 292 -9.95 -5.94 1.06
CA GLY A 292 -8.84 -6.09 1.98
C GLY A 292 -8.68 -7.53 2.46
#